data_896ef65a7feb17ce1310e6c65b08133e
#
_entry.id   896ef65a7feb17ce1310e6c65b08133e
#
_cell.length_a   1.000
_cell.length_b   1.000
_cell.length_c   1.000
_cell.angle_alpha   90.00
_cell.angle_beta   90.00
_cell.angle_gamma   90.00
#
_symmetry.space_group_name_H-M   'P 1'
#
loop_
_entity.id
_entity.type
_entity.pdbx_description
1 polymer ?
#
loop_
_entity_poly.entity_id
_entity_poly.type
_entity_poly.pdbx_seq_one_letter_code
_entity_poly.pdbx_strand_id
1 'polypeptide(L)'
;MVLIRHSLMIVALLMVALAAPAHAGPEEDLRTYVDKNTQRLVDKLHQEKGLYEQNPQAFYRSMDQELKNFVDFRRIAARVMGRYARQASPEQRDEFVEKFKRSLFDSYAQALVSADDFTIEVKEATINPNDDARASVRMEVISASGTRYPVTYSMYEAEEGRWMMENVIVEGVNIGLAFRDRFSQEMEKNGGEVQSVIDGWGDAVESLKLEGDVDQS
;
A
#
# COMPACT_ATOMS: atom_id res chain seq x y z
N MET A 1 -37.90 -31.58 -49.19
CA MET A 1 -37.22 -31.91 -47.92
C MET A 1 -35.76 -31.44 -47.84
N VAL A 2 -35.23 -30.81 -48.85
CA VAL A 2 -33.81 -30.32 -48.87
C VAL A 2 -33.68 -28.87 -48.41
N LEU A 3 -34.68 -28.02 -48.58
CA LEU A 3 -34.67 -26.60 -48.22
C LEU A 3 -34.70 -26.32 -46.69
N ILE A 4 -35.25 -27.21 -45.88
CA ILE A 4 -35.37 -27.04 -44.41
C ILE A 4 -34.04 -27.32 -43.71
N ARG A 5 -33.16 -28.16 -44.27
CA ARG A 5 -31.84 -28.49 -43.69
C ARG A 5 -30.83 -27.36 -43.81
N HIS A 6 -30.95 -26.52 -44.83
CA HIS A 6 -30.02 -25.36 -45.01
C HIS A 6 -30.37 -24.16 -44.10
N SER A 7 -31.67 -23.96 -43.79
CA SER A 7 -32.10 -22.90 -42.86
C SER A 7 -31.67 -23.16 -41.41
N LEU A 8 -31.65 -24.44 -40.96
CA LEU A 8 -31.19 -24.80 -39.61
C LEU A 8 -29.67 -24.62 -39.43
N MET A 9 -28.90 -24.82 -40.50
CA MET A 9 -27.43 -24.70 -40.46
C MET A 9 -26.96 -23.22 -40.41
N ILE A 10 -27.74 -22.30 -41.03
CA ILE A 10 -27.45 -20.86 -41.01
C ILE A 10 -27.79 -20.26 -39.64
N VAL A 11 -28.85 -20.73 -38.95
CA VAL A 11 -29.19 -20.27 -37.60
C VAL A 11 -28.19 -20.75 -36.56
N ALA A 12 -27.59 -21.94 -36.70
CA ALA A 12 -26.53 -22.43 -35.83
C ALA A 12 -25.19 -21.67 -36.01
N LEU A 13 -24.92 -21.14 -37.21
CA LEU A 13 -23.70 -20.36 -37.47
C LEU A 13 -23.77 -18.92 -36.98
N LEU A 14 -24.97 -18.36 -36.76
CA LEU A 14 -25.16 -16.99 -36.24
C LEU A 14 -25.10 -16.91 -34.72
N MET A 15 -25.17 -18.02 -33.98
CA MET A 15 -25.10 -18.03 -32.52
C MET A 15 -23.67 -18.13 -31.94
N VAL A 16 -22.64 -18.27 -32.76
CA VAL A 16 -21.24 -18.37 -32.31
C VAL A 16 -20.53 -17.01 -32.25
N ALA A 17 -21.16 -15.92 -32.68
CA ALA A 17 -20.49 -14.63 -32.88
C ALA A 17 -20.68 -13.58 -31.78
N LEU A 18 -21.13 -13.95 -30.57
CA LEU A 18 -21.35 -12.96 -29.47
C LEU A 18 -20.73 -13.37 -28.12
N ALA A 19 -19.68 -14.16 -28.13
CA ALA A 19 -18.79 -14.21 -26.98
C ALA A 19 -17.75 -13.07 -27.14
N ALA A 20 -18.20 -11.81 -26.97
CA ALA A 20 -17.25 -10.74 -26.70
C ALA A 20 -16.47 -11.15 -25.43
N PRO A 21 -15.14 -11.10 -25.43
CA PRO A 21 -14.40 -11.29 -24.19
C PRO A 21 -14.94 -10.27 -23.19
N ALA A 22 -15.47 -10.75 -22.06
CA ALA A 22 -15.82 -9.87 -20.95
C ALA A 22 -14.52 -9.20 -20.54
N HIS A 23 -14.31 -7.94 -20.96
CA HIS A 23 -13.23 -7.13 -20.44
C HIS A 23 -13.56 -6.94 -18.96
N ALA A 24 -12.67 -7.38 -18.10
CA ALA A 24 -12.69 -7.00 -16.71
C ALA A 24 -12.79 -5.46 -16.67
N GLY A 25 -13.70 -4.93 -15.87
CA GLY A 25 -13.84 -3.47 -15.77
C GLY A 25 -12.61 -2.84 -15.10
N PRO A 26 -12.45 -1.53 -15.18
CA PRO A 26 -11.27 -0.83 -14.64
C PRO A 26 -11.03 -1.11 -13.14
N GLU A 27 -12.07 -1.38 -12.38
CA GLU A 27 -11.97 -1.77 -10.96
C GLU A 27 -11.37 -3.18 -10.79
N GLU A 28 -11.74 -4.13 -11.64
CA GLU A 28 -11.18 -5.47 -11.61
C GLU A 28 -9.71 -5.49 -12.10
N ASP A 29 -9.39 -4.64 -13.07
CA ASP A 29 -8.01 -4.46 -13.52
C ASP A 29 -7.14 -3.88 -12.40
N LEU A 30 -7.65 -2.87 -11.67
CA LEU A 30 -6.99 -2.30 -10.49
C LEU A 30 -6.87 -3.34 -9.37
N ARG A 31 -7.93 -4.11 -9.07
CA ARG A 31 -7.89 -5.17 -8.07
C ARG A 31 -6.77 -6.17 -8.40
N THR A 32 -6.72 -6.62 -9.64
CA THR A 32 -5.69 -7.57 -10.12
C THR A 32 -4.28 -6.95 -10.05
N TYR A 33 -4.13 -5.67 -10.41
CA TYR A 33 -2.86 -4.95 -10.29
C TYR A 33 -2.37 -4.92 -8.84
N VAL A 34 -3.24 -4.57 -7.89
CA VAL A 34 -2.90 -4.51 -6.47
C VAL A 34 -2.59 -5.90 -5.94
N ASP A 35 -3.39 -6.90 -6.27
CA ASP A 35 -3.17 -8.29 -5.86
C ASP A 35 -1.79 -8.77 -6.30
N LYS A 36 -1.46 -8.62 -7.58
CA LYS A 36 -0.15 -9.02 -8.12
C LYS A 36 1.03 -8.33 -7.42
N ASN A 37 0.94 -7.02 -7.15
CA ASN A 37 2.00 -6.29 -6.47
C ASN A 37 2.12 -6.70 -5.00
N THR A 38 1.00 -6.93 -4.33
CA THR A 38 0.95 -7.36 -2.93
C THR A 38 1.53 -8.78 -2.78
N GLN A 39 1.12 -9.74 -3.62
CA GLN A 39 1.67 -11.09 -3.59
C GLN A 39 3.19 -11.08 -3.84
N ARG A 40 3.66 -10.32 -4.83
CA ARG A 40 5.10 -10.18 -5.10
C ARG A 40 5.87 -9.62 -3.89
N LEU A 41 5.28 -8.66 -3.17
CA LEU A 41 5.88 -8.11 -1.95
C LEU A 41 5.96 -9.15 -0.83
N VAL A 42 4.90 -9.93 -0.63
CA VAL A 42 4.86 -11.03 0.36
C VAL A 42 5.89 -12.11 0.01
N ASP A 43 5.94 -12.53 -1.23
CA ASP A 43 6.93 -13.51 -1.71
C ASP A 43 8.36 -13.03 -1.47
N LYS A 44 8.63 -11.76 -1.78
CA LYS A 44 9.92 -11.12 -1.55
C LYS A 44 10.29 -11.09 -0.07
N LEU A 45 9.34 -10.73 0.79
CA LEU A 45 9.53 -10.72 2.24
C LEU A 45 9.92 -12.11 2.77
N HIS A 46 9.20 -13.15 2.34
CA HIS A 46 9.49 -14.53 2.73
C HIS A 46 10.87 -15.02 2.24
N GLN A 47 11.20 -14.71 0.99
CA GLN A 47 12.49 -15.08 0.40
C GLN A 47 13.68 -14.43 1.11
N GLU A 48 13.50 -13.21 1.60
CA GLU A 48 14.56 -12.40 2.21
C GLU A 48 14.54 -12.38 3.75
N LYS A 49 13.71 -13.21 4.38
CA LYS A 49 13.66 -13.35 5.84
C LYS A 49 15.05 -13.54 6.45
N GLY A 50 15.85 -14.48 5.94
CA GLY A 50 17.22 -14.70 6.39
C GLY A 50 18.18 -13.54 6.09
N LEU A 51 17.91 -12.74 5.06
CA LEU A 51 18.72 -11.55 4.76
C LEU A 51 18.49 -10.46 5.83
N TYR A 52 17.29 -10.32 6.36
CA TYR A 52 17.01 -9.38 7.46
C TYR A 52 17.89 -9.67 8.69
N GLU A 53 18.01 -10.94 9.07
CA GLU A 53 18.82 -11.36 10.23
C GLU A 53 20.33 -11.15 10.00
N GLN A 54 20.82 -11.43 8.79
CA GLN A 54 22.24 -11.39 8.46
C GLN A 54 22.72 -9.99 8.06
N ASN A 55 21.90 -9.23 7.34
CA ASN A 55 22.24 -7.90 6.83
C ASN A 55 20.97 -7.03 6.65
N PRO A 56 20.45 -6.43 7.74
CA PRO A 56 19.26 -5.59 7.69
C PRO A 56 19.33 -4.47 6.63
N GLN A 57 20.52 -3.90 6.41
CA GLN A 57 20.69 -2.83 5.41
C GLN A 57 20.48 -3.33 3.97
N ALA A 58 20.92 -4.55 3.67
CA ALA A 58 20.69 -5.16 2.36
C ALA A 58 19.21 -5.50 2.18
N PHE A 59 18.55 -6.02 3.23
CA PHE A 59 17.12 -6.25 3.25
C PHE A 59 16.33 -4.97 2.97
N TYR A 60 16.61 -3.86 3.67
CA TYR A 60 15.92 -2.59 3.47
C TYR A 60 16.08 -2.05 2.06
N ARG A 61 17.29 -2.12 1.47
CA ARG A 61 17.49 -1.72 0.08
C ARG A 61 16.69 -2.57 -0.90
N SER A 62 16.60 -3.86 -0.65
CA SER A 62 15.83 -4.78 -1.49
C SER A 62 14.33 -4.48 -1.42
N MET A 63 13.81 -4.28 -0.21
CA MET A 63 12.40 -3.92 -0.01
C MET A 63 12.06 -2.54 -0.58
N ASP A 64 12.95 -1.55 -0.44
CA ASP A 64 12.75 -0.22 -1.05
C ASP A 64 12.67 -0.29 -2.58
N GLN A 65 13.51 -1.13 -3.21
CA GLN A 65 13.45 -1.35 -4.65
C GLN A 65 12.13 -2.00 -5.10
N GLU A 66 11.59 -2.91 -4.31
CA GLU A 66 10.32 -3.57 -4.61
C GLU A 66 9.14 -2.59 -4.46
N LEU A 67 9.16 -1.80 -3.40
CA LEU A 67 8.07 -0.88 -3.07
C LEU A 67 7.99 0.35 -3.96
N LYS A 68 9.11 0.85 -4.50
CA LYS A 68 9.19 2.14 -5.22
C LYS A 68 8.23 2.30 -6.40
N ASN A 69 7.81 1.19 -7.02
CA ASN A 69 6.90 1.19 -8.16
C ASN A 69 5.42 1.03 -7.76
N PHE A 70 5.16 0.83 -6.46
CA PHE A 70 3.83 0.58 -5.93
C PHE A 70 3.45 1.56 -4.82
N VAL A 71 4.43 2.05 -4.03
CA VAL A 71 4.24 2.96 -2.90
C VAL A 71 4.90 4.31 -3.18
N ASP A 72 4.14 5.39 -3.11
CA ASP A 72 4.70 6.74 -3.24
C ASP A 72 5.10 7.30 -1.88
N PHE A 73 6.27 6.89 -1.40
CA PHE A 73 6.81 7.37 -0.12
C PHE A 73 7.02 8.89 -0.08
N ARG A 74 7.36 9.52 -1.21
CA ARG A 74 7.53 10.98 -1.27
C ARG A 74 6.20 11.69 -1.01
N ARG A 75 5.12 11.22 -1.62
CA ARG A 75 3.78 11.75 -1.43
C ARG A 75 3.26 11.49 -0.02
N ILE A 76 3.49 10.29 0.51
CA ILE A 76 3.13 9.92 1.89
C ILE A 76 3.87 10.83 2.88
N ALA A 77 5.18 10.95 2.77
CA ALA A 77 6.00 11.80 3.64
C ALA A 77 5.56 13.28 3.59
N ALA A 78 5.27 13.82 2.40
CA ALA A 78 4.75 15.18 2.26
C ALA A 78 3.40 15.37 2.98
N ARG A 79 2.53 14.36 2.97
CA ARG A 79 1.25 14.37 3.69
C ARG A 79 1.44 14.25 5.20
N VAL A 80 2.39 13.45 5.65
CA VAL A 80 2.80 13.34 7.06
C VAL A 80 3.33 14.68 7.57
N MET A 81 4.20 15.36 6.84
CA MET A 81 4.65 16.71 7.18
C MET A 81 3.50 17.73 7.17
N GLY A 82 2.44 17.50 6.39
CA GLY A 82 1.25 18.35 6.31
C GLY A 82 1.58 19.79 5.96
N ARG A 83 1.11 20.75 6.79
CA ARG A 83 1.38 22.19 6.61
C ARG A 83 2.86 22.56 6.67
N TYR A 84 3.65 21.77 7.36
CA TYR A 84 5.08 22.02 7.56
C TYR A 84 5.95 21.64 6.35
N ALA A 85 5.42 20.83 5.42
CA ALA A 85 6.11 20.50 4.17
C ALA A 85 6.48 21.75 3.33
N ARG A 86 5.72 22.85 3.46
CA ARG A 86 6.01 24.12 2.79
C ARG A 86 7.10 24.93 3.50
N GLN A 87 7.35 24.69 4.76
CA GLN A 87 8.41 25.35 5.55
C GLN A 87 9.75 24.63 5.36
N ALA A 88 9.71 23.33 5.07
CA ALA A 88 10.90 22.52 4.83
C ALA A 88 11.56 22.85 3.48
N SER A 89 12.90 22.86 3.45
CA SER A 89 13.65 22.93 2.21
C SER A 89 13.45 21.66 1.35
N PRO A 90 13.78 21.69 0.05
CA PRO A 90 13.79 20.47 -0.76
C PRO A 90 14.63 19.34 -0.14
N GLU A 91 15.82 19.68 0.38
CA GLU A 91 16.76 18.75 1.00
C GLU A 91 16.17 18.11 2.26
N GLN A 92 15.53 18.92 3.12
CA GLN A 92 14.83 18.45 4.32
C GLN A 92 13.67 17.52 3.99
N ARG A 93 12.91 17.80 2.92
CA ARG A 93 11.86 16.89 2.46
C ARG A 93 12.42 15.57 1.97
N ASP A 94 13.51 15.59 1.23
CA ASP A 94 14.17 14.38 0.74
C ASP A 94 14.76 13.57 1.90
N GLU A 95 15.41 14.23 2.86
CA GLU A 95 15.89 13.58 4.08
C GLU A 95 14.75 12.97 4.88
N PHE A 96 13.63 13.68 5.05
CA PHE A 96 12.48 13.14 5.76
C PHE A 96 11.91 11.89 5.08
N VAL A 97 11.86 11.83 3.75
CA VAL A 97 11.42 10.62 3.03
C VAL A 97 12.28 9.41 3.44
N GLU A 98 13.60 9.57 3.48
CA GLU A 98 14.51 8.47 3.86
C GLU A 98 14.39 8.09 5.34
N LYS A 99 14.30 9.06 6.25
CA LYS A 99 14.07 8.84 7.68
C LYS A 99 12.72 8.16 7.94
N PHE A 100 11.67 8.61 7.25
CA PHE A 100 10.34 8.02 7.34
C PHE A 100 10.31 6.56 6.88
N LYS A 101 10.85 6.26 5.71
CA LYS A 101 10.99 4.88 5.23
C LYS A 101 11.77 4.03 6.24
N ARG A 102 12.90 4.53 6.70
CA ARG A 102 13.75 3.83 7.65
C ARG A 102 13.01 3.51 8.95
N SER A 103 12.32 4.49 9.53
CA SER A 103 11.56 4.28 10.76
C SER A 103 10.46 3.23 10.62
N LEU A 104 9.79 3.16 9.44
CA LEU A 104 8.82 2.11 9.16
C LEU A 104 9.47 0.72 9.12
N PHE A 105 10.62 0.59 8.46
CA PHE A 105 11.34 -0.68 8.42
C PHE A 105 11.83 -1.09 9.82
N ASP A 106 12.46 -0.19 10.55
CA ASP A 106 12.98 -0.48 11.89
C ASP A 106 11.86 -0.87 12.87
N SER A 107 10.69 -0.22 12.77
CA SER A 107 9.56 -0.52 13.66
C SER A 107 8.76 -1.76 13.30
N TYR A 108 8.61 -2.07 12.02
CA TYR A 108 7.67 -3.09 11.58
C TYR A 108 8.31 -4.30 10.88
N ALA A 109 9.55 -4.18 10.35
CA ALA A 109 10.18 -5.28 9.62
C ALA A 109 10.33 -6.53 10.48
N GLN A 110 10.73 -6.40 11.74
CA GLN A 110 10.85 -7.53 12.65
C GLN A 110 9.52 -8.26 12.83
N ALA A 111 8.44 -7.53 13.04
CA ALA A 111 7.11 -8.13 13.20
C ALA A 111 6.67 -8.87 11.92
N LEU A 112 6.91 -8.27 10.74
CA LEU A 112 6.57 -8.88 9.46
C LEU A 112 7.44 -10.11 9.14
N VAL A 113 8.75 -10.05 9.45
CA VAL A 113 9.68 -11.16 9.22
C VAL A 113 9.45 -12.30 10.23
N SER A 114 9.07 -11.98 11.48
CA SER A 114 8.81 -12.94 12.55
C SER A 114 7.38 -13.49 12.53
N ALA A 115 6.48 -12.86 11.80
CA ALA A 115 5.13 -13.38 11.64
C ALA A 115 5.18 -14.80 11.05
N ASP A 116 4.42 -15.70 11.65
CA ASP A 116 4.12 -16.98 11.03
C ASP A 116 3.43 -16.74 9.68
N ASP A 117 3.29 -17.79 8.89
CA ASP A 117 2.64 -17.71 7.57
C ASP A 117 1.35 -16.89 7.65
N PHE A 118 1.28 -15.87 6.81
CA PHE A 118 0.07 -15.08 6.62
C PHE A 118 -0.25 -15.01 5.12
N THR A 119 -1.51 -14.78 4.82
CA THR A 119 -1.97 -14.57 3.44
C THR A 119 -2.64 -13.21 3.34
N ILE A 120 -2.61 -12.61 2.14
CA ILE A 120 -3.34 -11.38 1.84
C ILE A 120 -4.33 -11.68 0.73
N GLU A 121 -5.60 -11.39 0.97
CA GLU A 121 -6.67 -11.54 0.00
C GLU A 121 -7.18 -10.15 -0.42
N VAL A 122 -6.90 -9.74 -1.66
CA VAL A 122 -7.46 -8.52 -2.22
C VAL A 122 -8.91 -8.78 -2.64
N LYS A 123 -9.85 -8.07 -1.99
CA LYS A 123 -11.29 -8.32 -2.14
C LYS A 123 -11.90 -7.53 -3.29
N GLU A 124 -11.78 -6.21 -3.25
CA GLU A 124 -12.36 -5.34 -4.26
C GLU A 124 -11.57 -4.05 -4.40
N ALA A 125 -11.65 -3.47 -5.58
CA ALA A 125 -11.25 -2.08 -5.84
C ALA A 125 -12.49 -1.26 -6.16
N THR A 126 -12.51 0.00 -5.75
CA THR A 126 -13.55 0.96 -6.05
C THR A 126 -12.91 2.25 -6.52
N ILE A 127 -13.17 2.65 -7.77
CA ILE A 127 -12.74 3.92 -8.33
C ILE A 127 -13.67 5.01 -7.81
N ASN A 128 -13.10 6.16 -7.43
CA ASN A 128 -13.89 7.27 -6.93
C ASN A 128 -14.76 7.85 -8.07
N PRO A 129 -16.09 7.87 -7.94
CA PRO A 129 -16.98 8.34 -9.01
C PRO A 129 -16.84 9.84 -9.32
N ASN A 130 -16.17 10.62 -8.45
CA ASN A 130 -15.94 12.05 -8.64
C ASN A 130 -14.51 12.38 -9.08
N ASP A 131 -13.61 11.40 -9.08
CA ASP A 131 -12.19 11.55 -9.45
C ASP A 131 -11.65 10.17 -9.84
N ASP A 132 -11.71 9.85 -11.11
CA ASP A 132 -11.30 8.55 -11.67
C ASP A 132 -9.81 8.23 -11.48
N ALA A 133 -8.99 9.25 -11.20
CA ALA A 133 -7.60 9.07 -10.80
C ALA A 133 -7.42 8.68 -9.31
N ARG A 134 -8.51 8.38 -8.59
CA ARG A 134 -8.50 7.96 -7.19
C ARG A 134 -9.28 6.68 -7.00
N ALA A 135 -8.76 5.82 -6.14
CA ALA A 135 -9.42 4.57 -5.80
C ALA A 135 -9.14 4.14 -4.36
N SER A 136 -9.99 3.25 -3.87
CA SER A 136 -9.74 2.48 -2.66
C SER A 136 -9.70 1.00 -3.01
N VAL A 137 -8.80 0.23 -2.37
CA VAL A 137 -8.70 -1.21 -2.55
C VAL A 137 -8.76 -1.86 -1.19
N ARG A 138 -9.81 -2.67 -0.99
CA ARG A 138 -10.03 -3.43 0.26
C ARG A 138 -9.37 -4.80 0.18
N MET A 139 -8.75 -5.21 1.26
CA MET A 139 -8.11 -6.50 1.41
C MET A 139 -8.20 -6.99 2.85
N GLU A 140 -7.87 -8.23 3.06
CA GLU A 140 -7.72 -8.84 4.38
C GLU A 140 -6.34 -9.47 4.50
N VAL A 141 -5.67 -9.18 5.59
CA VAL A 141 -4.51 -9.96 6.05
C VAL A 141 -5.04 -11.06 6.95
N ILE A 142 -4.70 -12.31 6.66
CA ILE A 142 -5.17 -13.49 7.37
C ILE A 142 -3.96 -14.16 8.02
N SER A 143 -3.93 -14.18 9.35
CA SER A 143 -2.86 -14.84 10.12
C SER A 143 -2.94 -16.37 10.01
N ALA A 144 -1.89 -17.07 10.41
CA ALA A 144 -1.86 -18.52 10.51
C ALA A 144 -2.98 -19.09 11.40
N SER A 145 -3.41 -18.33 12.41
CA SER A 145 -4.56 -18.70 13.27
C SER A 145 -5.93 -18.50 12.63
N GLY A 146 -5.99 -17.89 11.43
CA GLY A 146 -7.23 -17.56 10.73
C GLY A 146 -7.85 -16.22 11.15
N THR A 147 -7.20 -15.44 11.99
CA THR A 147 -7.65 -14.09 12.34
C THR A 147 -7.52 -13.18 11.13
N ARG A 148 -8.57 -12.38 10.86
CA ARG A 148 -8.66 -11.50 9.70
C ARG A 148 -8.54 -10.05 10.12
N TYR A 149 -7.61 -9.34 9.50
CA TYR A 149 -7.35 -7.92 9.72
C TYR A 149 -7.74 -7.15 8.46
N PRO A 150 -8.81 -6.35 8.48
CA PRO A 150 -9.22 -5.55 7.32
C PRO A 150 -8.22 -4.44 7.06
N VAL A 151 -7.80 -4.33 5.80
CA VAL A 151 -6.89 -3.30 5.32
C VAL A 151 -7.49 -2.62 4.10
N THR A 152 -7.34 -1.30 4.01
CA THR A 152 -7.73 -0.54 2.82
C THR A 152 -6.56 0.33 2.36
N TYR A 153 -6.17 0.18 1.10
CA TYR A 153 -5.24 1.10 0.45
C TYR A 153 -6.00 2.26 -0.19
N SER A 154 -5.49 3.49 -0.01
CA SER A 154 -5.87 4.62 -0.85
C SER A 154 -4.86 4.70 -2.00
N MET A 155 -5.39 4.66 -3.22
CA MET A 155 -4.61 4.62 -4.45
C MET A 155 -4.84 5.89 -5.27
N TYR A 156 -3.86 6.27 -6.05
CA TYR A 156 -4.01 7.27 -7.10
C TYR A 156 -3.31 6.82 -8.38
N GLU A 157 -3.81 7.24 -9.51
CA GLU A 157 -3.20 7.00 -10.81
C GLU A 157 -2.17 8.09 -11.11
N ALA A 158 -0.89 7.72 -11.12
CA ALA A 158 0.23 8.64 -11.33
C ALA A 158 0.47 8.91 -12.83
N GLU A 159 0.30 7.88 -13.64
CA GLU A 159 0.36 7.86 -15.09
C GLU A 159 -0.68 6.86 -15.58
N GLU A 160 -1.10 6.93 -16.83
CA GLU A 160 -2.12 6.04 -17.38
C GLU A 160 -1.82 4.56 -17.08
N GLY A 161 -2.72 3.93 -16.33
CA GLY A 161 -2.60 2.54 -15.89
C GLY A 161 -1.60 2.27 -14.77
N ARG A 162 -0.87 3.29 -14.26
CA ARG A 162 0.09 3.13 -13.16
C ARG A 162 -0.47 3.67 -11.84
N TRP A 163 -1.03 2.80 -11.06
CA TRP A 163 -1.56 3.11 -9.74
C TRP A 163 -0.48 3.05 -8.65
N MET A 164 -0.51 4.03 -7.75
CA MET A 164 0.41 4.15 -6.63
C MET A 164 -0.38 4.21 -5.31
N MET A 165 0.09 3.51 -4.29
CA MET A 165 -0.45 3.59 -2.94
C MET A 165 0.07 4.86 -2.25
N GLU A 166 -0.85 5.64 -1.67
CA GLU A 166 -0.56 6.90 -0.98
C GLU A 166 -1.06 6.94 0.46
N ASN A 167 -1.77 5.93 0.91
CA ASN A 167 -2.20 5.78 2.31
C ASN A 167 -2.68 4.34 2.57
N VAL A 168 -2.64 3.94 3.84
CA VAL A 168 -3.17 2.67 4.32
C VAL A 168 -4.03 2.89 5.56
N ILE A 169 -5.14 2.17 5.62
CA ILE A 169 -6.04 2.11 6.77
C ILE A 169 -6.04 0.66 7.24
N VAL A 170 -5.74 0.41 8.50
CA VAL A 170 -5.70 -0.92 9.11
C VAL A 170 -6.73 -0.95 10.24
N GLU A 171 -7.69 -1.87 10.20
CA GLU A 171 -8.76 -2.00 11.21
C GLU A 171 -9.50 -0.67 11.49
N GLY A 172 -9.66 0.17 10.46
CA GLY A 172 -10.29 1.49 10.55
C GLY A 172 -9.36 2.62 11.01
N VAL A 173 -8.15 2.32 11.46
CA VAL A 173 -7.13 3.33 11.83
C VAL A 173 -6.41 3.83 10.58
N ASN A 174 -6.48 5.14 10.33
CA ASN A 174 -5.79 5.77 9.22
C ASN A 174 -4.32 6.03 9.60
N ILE A 175 -3.42 5.20 9.09
CA ILE A 175 -1.99 5.22 9.46
C ILE A 175 -1.31 6.52 9.02
N GLY A 176 -1.63 7.01 7.81
CA GLY A 176 -1.07 8.29 7.33
C GLY A 176 -1.49 9.48 8.19
N LEU A 177 -2.74 9.47 8.72
CA LEU A 177 -3.23 10.49 9.63
C LEU A 177 -2.53 10.41 11.00
N ALA A 178 -2.37 9.21 11.55
CA ALA A 178 -1.66 9.02 12.82
C ALA A 178 -0.22 9.55 12.76
N PHE A 179 0.52 9.26 11.70
CA PHE A 179 1.86 9.80 11.50
C PHE A 179 1.86 11.32 11.31
N ARG A 180 0.87 11.89 10.62
CA ARG A 180 0.76 13.35 10.47
C ARG A 180 0.52 14.05 11.81
N ASP A 181 -0.33 13.48 12.64
CA ASP A 181 -0.63 14.03 13.95
C ASP A 181 0.61 13.92 14.85
N ARG A 182 1.35 12.80 14.76
CA ARG A 182 2.65 12.67 15.45
C ARG A 182 3.66 13.71 14.98
N PHE A 183 3.82 13.91 13.67
CA PHE A 183 4.72 14.93 13.14
C PHE A 183 4.35 16.34 13.67
N SER A 184 3.05 16.66 13.71
CA SER A 184 2.58 17.94 14.25
C SER A 184 2.92 18.11 15.73
N GLN A 185 2.77 17.06 16.54
CA GLN A 185 3.14 17.07 17.96
C GLN A 185 4.65 17.30 18.14
N GLU A 186 5.47 16.60 17.36
CA GLU A 186 6.92 16.79 17.41
C GLU A 186 7.34 18.20 16.96
N MET A 187 6.67 18.78 15.97
CA MET A 187 6.89 20.18 15.59
C MET A 187 6.59 21.15 16.73
N GLU A 188 5.51 20.93 17.48
CA GLU A 188 5.17 21.75 18.66
C GLU A 188 6.20 21.61 19.78
N LYS A 189 6.62 20.37 20.07
CA LYS A 189 7.67 20.12 21.10
C LYS A 189 9.02 20.74 20.76
N ASN A 190 9.38 20.77 19.46
CA ASN A 190 10.65 21.30 18.98
C ASN A 190 10.57 22.77 18.54
N GLY A 191 9.57 23.52 19.00
CA GLY A 191 9.47 24.97 18.72
C GLY A 191 9.30 25.32 17.24
N GLY A 192 8.84 24.39 16.41
CA GLY A 192 8.64 24.57 14.98
C GLY A 192 9.88 24.30 14.13
N GLU A 193 10.96 23.77 14.71
CA GLU A 193 12.22 23.48 14.01
C GLU A 193 12.11 22.15 13.22
N VAL A 194 11.92 22.24 11.91
CA VAL A 194 11.72 21.08 11.03
C VAL A 194 12.89 20.10 11.11
N GLN A 195 14.14 20.59 11.13
CA GLN A 195 15.31 19.72 11.16
C GLN A 195 15.36 18.86 12.43
N SER A 196 15.06 19.46 13.58
CA SER A 196 15.02 18.75 14.87
C SER A 196 14.00 17.59 14.86
N VAL A 197 12.84 17.80 14.21
CA VAL A 197 11.83 16.74 14.06
C VAL A 197 12.31 15.63 13.11
N ILE A 198 12.96 15.99 12.01
CA ILE A 198 13.54 15.02 11.08
C ILE A 198 14.60 14.17 11.79
N ASP A 199 15.47 14.78 12.56
CA ASP A 199 16.56 14.10 13.27
C ASP A 199 16.02 13.13 14.33
N GLY A 200 14.98 13.51 15.07
CA GLY A 200 14.33 12.69 16.11
C GLY A 200 13.20 11.77 15.62
N TRP A 201 12.96 11.67 14.31
CA TRP A 201 11.79 10.98 13.79
C TRP A 201 11.73 9.48 14.13
N GLY A 202 12.86 8.79 14.16
CA GLY A 202 12.93 7.38 14.55
C GLY A 202 12.35 7.12 15.94
N ASP A 203 12.81 7.88 16.93
CA ASP A 203 12.35 7.78 18.33
C ASP A 203 10.86 8.14 18.47
N ALA A 204 10.41 9.13 17.68
CA ALA A 204 9.01 9.52 17.63
C ALA A 204 8.09 8.39 17.13
N VAL A 205 8.52 7.61 16.14
CA VAL A 205 7.75 6.46 15.62
C VAL A 205 7.77 5.29 16.59
N GLU A 206 8.91 5.01 17.23
CA GLU A 206 9.02 3.93 18.21
C GLU A 206 8.09 4.16 19.40
N SER A 207 7.94 5.39 19.87
CA SER A 207 7.02 5.71 20.97
C SER A 207 5.54 5.53 20.59
N LEU A 208 5.15 5.73 19.33
CA LEU A 208 3.79 5.42 18.84
C LEU A 208 3.46 3.93 18.98
N LYS A 209 4.44 3.07 18.74
CA LYS A 209 4.28 1.62 18.86
C LYS A 209 4.01 1.22 20.31
N LEU A 210 4.74 1.79 21.25
CA LEU A 210 4.57 1.52 22.69
C LEU A 210 3.21 2.01 23.20
N GLU A 211 2.70 3.14 22.72
CA GLU A 211 1.37 3.65 23.08
C GLU A 211 0.25 2.74 22.54
N GLY A 212 0.39 2.20 21.33
CA GLY A 212 -0.57 1.26 20.72
C GLY A 212 -0.65 -0.10 21.44
N ASP A 213 0.45 -0.59 21.99
CA ASP A 213 0.49 -1.86 22.73
C ASP A 213 -0.15 -1.76 24.14
N VAL A 214 -0.17 -0.56 24.74
CA VAL A 214 -0.78 -0.31 26.07
C VAL A 214 -2.30 -0.26 26.01
N ASP A 215 -2.87 0.26 24.90
CA ASP A 215 -4.33 0.35 24.74
C ASP A 215 -5.00 -0.99 24.39
N GLN A 216 -4.23 -2.04 24.09
CA GLN A 216 -4.73 -3.40 23.77
C GLN A 216 -4.61 -4.39 24.93
N SER A 217 -4.14 -3.98 26.10
CA SER A 217 -3.96 -4.78 27.30
C SER A 217 -5.00 -4.42 28.35
#